data_5d62fc5a3fc4a88b0a06df85b8b1d0f2
#
_entry.id   5d62fc5a3fc4a88b0a06df85b8b1d0f2
#
_cell.length_a   1.000
_cell.length_b   1.000
_cell.length_c   1.000
_cell.angle_alpha   90.00
_cell.angle_beta   90.00
_cell.angle_gamma   90.00
#
_symmetry.space_group_name_H-M   'P 1'
#
loop_
_entity.id
_entity.type
_entity.pdbx_description
1 polymer ?
#
loop_
_entity_poly.entity_id
_entity_poly.type
_entity_poly.pdbx_seq_one_letter_code
_entity_poly.pdbx_strand_id
1 'polypeptide(L)'
;MAELKDAAQTFANDLINQNIAGLMMAFTPKGMGEAMALQGQMASQPQPTGTPKVEVVVTGQEGNDHLVDLVMGAEGSDETRTIATRWQDVAGAWKVDGIALKA
;
A
#
# COMPACT_ATOMS: atom_id res chain seq x y z
N MET A 1 -12.18 -9.87 13.82
CA MET A 1 -11.87 -8.79 12.88
C MET A 1 -10.37 -8.55 12.88
N ALA A 2 -9.76 -8.51 11.71
CA ALA A 2 -8.32 -8.28 11.62
C ALA A 2 -7.99 -6.83 12.00
N GLU A 3 -6.85 -6.62 12.63
CA GLU A 3 -6.39 -5.28 12.92
C GLU A 3 -5.91 -4.60 11.65
N LEU A 4 -6.00 -3.27 11.61
CA LEU A 4 -5.55 -2.48 10.47
C LEU A 4 -4.09 -2.78 10.11
N LYS A 5 -3.21 -2.89 11.10
CA LYS A 5 -1.80 -3.17 10.87
C LYS A 5 -1.60 -4.51 10.17
N ASP A 6 -2.35 -5.52 10.59
CA ASP A 6 -2.28 -6.86 9.98
C ASP A 6 -2.79 -6.83 8.54
N ALA A 7 -3.88 -6.11 8.29
CA ALA A 7 -4.41 -5.94 6.94
C ALA A 7 -3.42 -5.21 6.05
N ALA A 8 -2.80 -4.15 6.56
CA ALA A 8 -1.80 -3.40 5.82
C ALA A 8 -0.55 -4.23 5.54
N GLN A 9 -0.12 -5.06 6.49
CA GLN A 9 1.02 -5.95 6.29
C GLN A 9 0.73 -6.99 5.20
N THR A 10 -0.47 -7.56 5.21
CA THR A 10 -0.89 -8.51 4.17
C THR A 10 -0.89 -7.83 2.79
N PHE A 11 -1.44 -6.62 2.73
CA PHE A 11 -1.44 -5.82 1.50
C PHE A 11 -0.02 -5.54 1.01
N ALA A 12 0.87 -5.17 1.91
CA ALA A 12 2.27 -4.90 1.58
C ALA A 12 2.97 -6.14 1.04
N ASN A 13 2.71 -7.30 1.65
CA ASN A 13 3.26 -8.57 1.18
C ASN A 13 2.74 -8.91 -0.22
N ASP A 14 1.45 -8.66 -0.48
CA ASP A 14 0.87 -8.88 -1.80
C ASP A 14 1.50 -7.96 -2.85
N LEU A 15 1.83 -6.72 -2.48
CA LEU A 15 2.54 -5.80 -3.37
C LEU A 15 3.93 -6.34 -3.74
N ILE A 16 4.69 -6.79 -2.75
CA ILE A 16 6.04 -7.32 -2.96
C ILE A 16 5.99 -8.58 -3.83
N ASN A 17 5.03 -9.45 -3.56
CA ASN A 17 4.90 -10.74 -4.25
C ASN A 17 4.12 -10.63 -5.56
N GLN A 18 3.62 -9.44 -5.89
CA GLN A 18 2.82 -9.18 -7.09
C GLN A 18 1.59 -10.08 -7.16
N ASN A 19 0.96 -10.30 -6.02
CA ASN A 19 -0.27 -11.08 -5.92
C ASN A 19 -1.46 -10.20 -6.35
N ILE A 20 -1.70 -10.14 -7.64
CA ILE A 20 -2.72 -9.26 -8.23
C ILE A 20 -4.12 -9.58 -7.69
N ALA A 21 -4.46 -10.86 -7.55
CA ALA A 21 -5.76 -11.25 -7.04
C ALA A 21 -6.00 -10.74 -5.62
N GLY A 22 -5.00 -10.86 -4.74
CA GLY A 22 -5.09 -10.33 -3.39
C GLY A 22 -5.21 -8.81 -3.36
N LEU A 23 -4.43 -8.12 -4.20
CA LEU A 23 -4.47 -6.68 -4.30
C LEU A 23 -5.84 -6.18 -4.78
N MET A 24 -6.41 -6.81 -5.79
CA MET A 24 -7.72 -6.41 -6.31
C MET A 24 -8.81 -6.52 -5.26
N MET A 25 -8.73 -7.51 -4.39
CA MET A 25 -9.71 -7.70 -3.33
C MET A 25 -9.56 -6.69 -2.19
N ALA A 26 -8.40 -6.05 -2.09
CA ALA A 26 -8.12 -5.11 -1.01
C ALA A 26 -8.60 -3.68 -1.31
N PHE A 27 -8.96 -3.37 -2.54
CA PHE A 27 -9.33 -2.01 -2.92
C PHE A 27 -10.84 -1.78 -2.96
N THR A 28 -11.26 -0.54 -2.60
CA THR A 28 -12.56 -0.03 -3.00
C THR A 28 -12.48 0.35 -4.48
N PRO A 29 -13.64 0.58 -5.16
CA PRO A 29 -13.59 1.05 -6.55
C PRO A 29 -12.78 2.34 -6.73
N LYS A 30 -12.87 3.28 -5.78
CA LYS A 30 -12.08 4.50 -5.81
C LYS A 30 -10.59 4.21 -5.63
N GLY A 31 -10.25 3.35 -4.65
CA GLY A 31 -8.86 2.96 -4.40
C GLY A 31 -8.25 2.25 -5.59
N MET A 32 -9.03 1.43 -6.28
CA MET A 32 -8.57 0.73 -7.48
C MET A 32 -8.17 1.73 -8.58
N GLY A 33 -8.97 2.77 -8.79
CA GLY A 33 -8.64 3.81 -9.76
C GLY A 33 -7.34 4.53 -9.44
N GLU A 34 -7.13 4.87 -8.16
CA GLU A 34 -5.90 5.51 -7.71
C GLU A 34 -4.71 4.56 -7.81
N ALA A 35 -4.90 3.27 -7.54
CA ALA A 35 -3.86 2.28 -7.67
C ALA A 35 -3.38 2.13 -9.12
N MET A 36 -4.30 2.18 -10.06
CA MET A 36 -3.95 2.12 -11.48
C MET A 36 -3.11 3.33 -11.90
N ALA A 37 -3.48 4.52 -11.41
CA ALA A 37 -2.71 5.73 -11.67
C ALA A 37 -1.31 5.64 -11.05
N LEU A 38 -1.21 5.13 -9.82
CA LEU A 38 0.06 4.94 -9.13
C LEU A 38 0.95 3.96 -9.89
N GLN A 39 0.38 2.87 -10.38
CA GLN A 39 1.12 1.88 -11.14
C GLN A 39 1.77 2.50 -12.37
N GLY A 40 1.04 3.37 -13.06
CA GLY A 40 1.58 4.09 -14.20
C GLY A 40 2.75 5.00 -13.83
N GLN A 41 2.66 5.68 -12.67
CA GLN A 41 3.74 6.51 -12.17
C GLN A 41 4.97 5.69 -11.79
N MET A 42 4.76 4.56 -11.13
CA MET A 42 5.86 3.70 -10.69
C MET A 42 6.55 2.98 -11.85
N ALA A 43 5.83 2.69 -12.91
CA ALA A 43 6.39 2.02 -14.08
C ALA A 43 7.44 2.87 -14.80
N SER A 44 7.36 4.19 -14.66
CA SER A 44 8.34 5.10 -15.27
C SER A 44 9.58 5.34 -14.42
N GLN A 45 9.63 4.79 -13.21
CA GLN A 45 10.76 4.95 -12.29
C GLN A 45 11.63 3.71 -12.26
N PRO A 46 12.97 3.88 -12.03
CA PRO A 46 13.85 2.74 -11.89
C PRO A 46 13.42 1.84 -10.73
N GLN A 47 13.46 0.55 -10.95
CA GLN A 47 13.18 -0.43 -9.89
C GLN A 47 14.46 -0.65 -9.08
N PRO A 48 14.36 -0.69 -7.73
CA PRO A 48 15.52 -1.03 -6.91
C PRO A 48 15.93 -2.48 -7.15
N THR A 49 17.23 -2.72 -7.12
CA THR A 49 17.77 -4.08 -7.20
C THR A 49 17.94 -4.62 -5.79
N GLY A 50 17.76 -5.95 -5.64
CA GLY A 50 17.90 -6.62 -4.36
C GLY A 50 16.57 -7.14 -3.83
N THR A 51 16.60 -7.72 -2.63
CA THR A 51 15.40 -8.26 -2.01
C THR A 51 14.47 -7.13 -1.56
N PRO A 52 13.24 -7.07 -2.05
CA PRO A 52 12.31 -6.02 -1.63
C PRO A 52 11.92 -6.19 -0.17
N LYS A 53 11.74 -5.07 0.52
CA LYS A 53 11.24 -5.05 1.88
C LYS A 53 10.26 -3.88 2.04
N VAL A 54 9.35 -4.02 2.98
CA VAL A 54 8.36 -2.99 3.25
C VAL A 54 8.14 -2.87 4.75
N GLU A 55 8.03 -1.63 5.22
CA GLU A 55 7.69 -1.34 6.61
C GLU A 55 6.31 -0.67 6.63
N VAL A 56 5.44 -1.14 7.51
CA VAL A 56 4.08 -0.61 7.67
C VAL A 56 4.08 0.37 8.84
N VAL A 57 3.72 1.61 8.57
CA VAL A 57 3.67 2.67 9.59
C VAL A 57 2.28 3.28 9.61
N VAL A 58 1.55 3.06 10.70
CA VAL A 58 0.24 3.69 10.89
C VAL A 58 0.48 5.13 11.34
N THR A 59 0.09 6.10 10.52
CA THR A 59 0.40 7.50 10.76
C THR A 59 -0.73 8.29 11.43
N GLY A 60 -1.99 7.86 11.25
CA GLY A 60 -3.09 8.59 11.86
C GLY A 60 -4.44 8.21 11.29
N GLN A 61 -5.41 9.08 11.49
CA GLN A 61 -6.78 8.88 11.04
C GLN A 61 -7.40 10.23 10.69
N GLU A 62 -8.08 10.28 9.56
CA GLU A 62 -8.87 11.44 9.15
C GLU A 62 -10.31 10.99 8.92
N GLY A 63 -11.22 11.39 9.83
CA GLY A 63 -12.61 10.94 9.75
C GLY A 63 -12.70 9.42 9.79
N ASN A 64 -13.25 8.82 8.74
CA ASN A 64 -13.37 7.37 8.62
C ASN A 64 -12.18 6.72 7.93
N ASP A 65 -11.22 7.52 7.45
CA ASP A 65 -10.04 7.01 6.76
C ASP A 65 -8.90 6.84 7.74
N HIS A 66 -8.30 5.65 7.74
CA HIS A 66 -7.09 5.38 8.52
C HIS A 66 -5.90 5.51 7.60
N LEU A 67 -4.89 6.26 8.04
CA LEU A 67 -3.72 6.59 7.23
C LEU A 67 -2.58 5.65 7.57
N VAL A 68 -2.07 4.96 6.57
CA VAL A 68 -0.96 4.02 6.72
C VAL A 68 0.06 4.29 5.62
N ASP A 69 1.31 4.50 6.02
CA ASP A 69 2.42 4.64 5.09
C ASP A 69 3.11 3.29 4.91
N LEU A 70 3.39 2.94 3.67
CA LEU A 70 4.20 1.76 3.33
C LEU A 70 5.56 2.26 2.87
N VAL A 71 6.58 2.03 3.68
CA VAL A 71 7.95 2.44 3.35
C VAL A 71 8.61 1.26 2.64
N MET A 72 8.78 1.39 1.34
CA MET A 72 9.32 0.32 0.50
C MET A 72 10.78 0.57 0.15
N GLY A 73 11.58 -0.47 0.21
CA GLY A 73 12.99 -0.40 -0.14
C GLY A 73 13.50 -1.75 -0.59
N ALA A 74 14.81 -1.88 -0.68
CA ALA A 74 15.47 -3.13 -1.00
C ALA A 74 16.69 -3.31 -0.11
N GLU A 75 17.02 -4.55 0.23
CA GLU A 75 18.21 -4.84 1.03
C GLU A 75 19.46 -4.36 0.30
N GLY A 76 20.34 -3.70 1.05
CA GLY A 76 21.56 -3.16 0.49
C GLY A 76 21.40 -1.81 -0.21
N SER A 77 20.19 -1.24 -0.20
CA SER A 77 19.93 0.09 -0.78
C SER A 77 19.47 1.04 0.32
N ASP A 78 19.99 2.27 0.30
CA ASP A 78 19.55 3.34 1.21
C ASP A 78 18.32 4.08 0.66
N GLU A 79 17.94 3.80 -0.57
CA GLU A 79 16.79 4.46 -1.18
C GLU A 79 15.50 3.78 -0.75
N THR A 80 14.53 4.60 -0.33
CA THR A 80 13.20 4.13 0.02
C THR A 80 12.15 4.96 -0.69
N ARG A 81 10.98 4.35 -0.89
CA ARG A 81 9.80 5.03 -1.40
C ARG A 81 8.68 4.84 -0.39
N THR A 82 7.98 5.92 -0.11
CA THR A 82 6.83 5.86 0.79
C THR A 82 5.55 5.95 -0.02
N ILE A 83 4.69 4.96 0.17
CA ILE A 83 3.37 4.94 -0.45
C ILE A 83 2.35 5.24 0.64
N ALA A 84 1.62 6.34 0.48
CA ALA A 84 0.55 6.71 1.41
C ALA A 84 -0.71 5.96 1.04
N THR A 85 -1.33 5.29 2.00
CA THR A 85 -2.58 4.57 1.79
C THR A 85 -3.65 5.07 2.74
N ARG A 86 -4.91 5.06 2.27
CA ARG A 86 -6.08 5.36 3.09
C ARG A 86 -6.93 4.11 3.17
N TRP A 87 -7.30 3.74 4.39
CA TRP A 87 -8.03 2.50 4.65
C TRP A 87 -9.39 2.80 5.25
N GLN A 88 -10.38 2.04 4.84
CA GLN A 88 -11.72 2.11 5.40
C GLN A 88 -12.18 0.73 5.84
N ASP A 89 -12.95 0.70 6.94
CA ASP A 89 -13.64 -0.51 7.36
C ASP A 89 -14.95 -0.62 6.58
N VAL A 90 -15.01 -1.57 5.67
CA VAL A 90 -16.19 -1.80 4.85
C VAL A 90 -16.79 -3.15 5.26
N ALA A 91 -17.89 -3.10 6.00
CA ALA A 91 -18.61 -4.28 6.47
C ALA A 91 -17.71 -5.27 7.24
N GLY A 92 -16.81 -4.76 8.07
CA GLY A 92 -15.89 -5.56 8.87
C GLY A 92 -14.61 -5.96 8.17
N ALA A 93 -14.40 -5.52 6.95
CA ALA A 93 -13.17 -5.78 6.20
C ALA A 93 -12.42 -4.49 5.91
N TRP A 94 -11.12 -4.48 6.10
CA TRP A 94 -10.30 -3.34 5.76
C TRP A 94 -10.08 -3.27 4.25
N LYS A 95 -10.38 -2.10 3.67
CA LYS A 95 -10.20 -1.87 2.23
C LYS A 95 -9.41 -0.58 2.01
N VAL A 96 -8.57 -0.59 0.98
CA VAL A 96 -7.82 0.59 0.57
C VAL A 96 -8.70 1.48 -0.29
N ASP A 97 -9.01 2.67 0.21
CA ASP A 97 -9.84 3.64 -0.49
C ASP A 97 -9.02 4.69 -1.25
N GLY A 98 -7.76 4.80 -0.92
CA GLY A 98 -6.86 5.71 -1.62
C GLY A 98 -5.41 5.26 -1.49
N ILE A 99 -4.63 5.50 -2.52
CA ILE A 99 -3.21 5.16 -2.55
C ILE A 99 -2.49 6.17 -3.43
N ALA A 100 -1.34 6.66 -2.97
CA ALA A 100 -0.55 7.62 -3.71
C ALA A 100 0.91 7.53 -3.32
N LEU A 101 1.80 7.89 -4.24
CA LEU A 101 3.22 7.97 -3.96
C LEU A 101 3.47 9.25 -3.16
N LYS A 102 4.12 9.11 -2.01
CA LYS A 102 4.43 10.24 -1.16
C LYS A 102 5.75 10.87 -1.62
N ALA A 103 5.73 12.16 -1.79
CA ALA A 103 6.92 12.88 -2.23
C ALA A 103 7.96 12.98 -1.11
#